data_b9cb1da7383dacef189e0e093b709c87
#
_entry.id   b9cb1da7383dacef189e0e093b709c87
#
_cell.length_a   1.000
_cell.length_b   1.000
_cell.length_c   1.000
_cell.angle_alpha   90.00
_cell.angle_beta   90.00
_cell.angle_gamma   90.00
#
_symmetry.space_group_name_H-M   'P 1'
#
loop_
_entity.id
_entity.type
_entity.pdbx_description
1 polymer ?
#
loop_
_entity_poly.entity_id
_entity_poly.type
_entity_poly.pdbx_seq_one_letter_code
_entity_poly.pdbx_strand_id
1 'polypeptide(L)'
;MLELDGTPTKEKLGANAILAVSMATAKAAAKYLGLKVYQYLGAYKANILPTPMCNIINGGAHSDNSVDFQEFMIMPTGAKTFSEAIRMAVEVFHTLKGILNGKGYATSVGDEGGFAPNLKSNEEACEMIIEAIKKAGYEPGKDIAIALDPATSELYDPKTKKYVLKWSTKEELTSEQMVEYWSKWVEKYPIISIEDGMAEEDWDGWKKLTDKIGHKVQLVGDDLFVTNTSFLKKGIEMGIANSILIKVNQIGTLTETFEAVEMAKKAGYTAIVSHRSGETEDTTIADLVVALGTGQIKTGSLSRTDRIAKYNQLIRIEEELETTAEYHGKNVFYSIKKNKSNPFYRVFFCLNNNVKCIKIKLSFGKLKTFSCFFLPKFLTFNSPRISC
;
A
#
# COMPACT_ATOMS: atom_id res chain seq x y z
N MET A 1 26.55 -7.51 8.83
CA MET A 1 26.20 -8.03 7.48
C MET A 1 26.38 -6.95 6.41
N LEU A 2 25.83 -5.76 6.59
CA LEU A 2 25.95 -4.67 5.60
C LEU A 2 27.40 -4.26 5.35
N GLU A 3 28.21 -4.11 6.40
CA GLU A 3 29.66 -3.83 6.30
C GLU A 3 30.42 -4.93 5.57
N LEU A 4 30.05 -6.21 5.80
CA LEU A 4 30.67 -7.34 5.13
C LEU A 4 30.36 -7.39 3.64
N ASP A 5 29.14 -7.07 3.24
CA ASP A 5 28.76 -6.92 1.85
C ASP A 5 29.45 -5.69 1.23
N GLY A 6 29.33 -4.54 1.88
CA GLY A 6 29.99 -3.29 1.50
C GLY A 6 29.47 -2.66 0.21
N THR A 7 28.34 -3.16 -0.35
CA THR A 7 27.72 -2.61 -1.57
C THR A 7 26.32 -2.08 -1.27
N PRO A 8 25.90 -0.98 -1.91
CA PRO A 8 24.55 -0.43 -1.73
C PRO A 8 23.43 -1.39 -2.15
N THR A 9 23.71 -2.25 -3.12
CA THR A 9 22.76 -3.18 -3.77
C THR A 9 22.86 -4.61 -3.22
N LYS A 10 23.72 -4.85 -2.21
CA LYS A 10 23.97 -6.17 -1.62
C LYS A 10 24.43 -7.21 -2.65
N GLU A 11 25.29 -6.82 -3.58
CA GLU A 11 25.73 -7.65 -4.70
C GLU A 11 26.62 -8.85 -4.29
N LYS A 12 27.38 -8.72 -3.19
CA LYS A 12 28.32 -9.76 -2.78
C LYS A 12 27.65 -10.92 -2.03
N LEU A 13 26.79 -10.61 -1.06
CA LEU A 13 26.12 -11.62 -0.25
C LEU A 13 24.73 -11.97 -0.76
N GLY A 14 24.09 -11.03 -1.46
CA GLY A 14 22.71 -11.13 -1.92
C GLY A 14 21.70 -10.75 -0.84
N ALA A 15 20.70 -9.95 -1.22
CA ALA A 15 19.67 -9.46 -0.29
C ALA A 15 18.90 -10.59 0.40
N ASN A 16 18.59 -11.68 -0.32
CA ASN A 16 17.86 -12.82 0.25
C ASN A 16 18.65 -13.52 1.37
N ALA A 17 19.98 -13.70 1.20
CA ALA A 17 20.82 -14.33 2.22
C ALA A 17 20.93 -13.44 3.47
N ILE A 18 21.11 -12.13 3.28
CA ILE A 18 21.14 -11.15 4.37
C ILE A 18 19.81 -11.14 5.11
N LEU A 19 18.68 -11.15 4.38
CA LEU A 19 17.34 -11.17 4.96
C LEU A 19 17.10 -12.44 5.77
N ALA A 20 17.54 -13.60 5.29
CA ALA A 20 17.38 -14.86 6.01
C ALA A 20 18.02 -14.80 7.41
N VAL A 21 19.24 -14.24 7.52
CA VAL A 21 19.92 -14.05 8.81
C VAL A 21 19.21 -13.02 9.67
N SER A 22 18.77 -11.89 9.07
CA SER A 22 18.04 -10.84 9.79
C SER A 22 16.73 -11.37 10.40
N MET A 23 15.95 -12.11 9.61
CA MET A 23 14.70 -12.74 10.07
C MET A 23 14.94 -13.83 11.12
N ALA A 24 15.93 -14.70 10.91
CA ALA A 24 16.28 -15.75 11.86
C ALA A 24 16.69 -15.18 13.22
N THR A 25 17.48 -14.10 13.22
CA THR A 25 17.89 -13.39 14.45
C THR A 25 16.68 -12.82 15.19
N ALA A 26 15.77 -12.13 14.48
CA ALA A 26 14.55 -11.58 15.09
C ALA A 26 13.64 -12.69 15.66
N LYS A 27 13.44 -13.78 14.91
CA LYS A 27 12.67 -14.95 15.38
C LYS A 27 13.29 -15.61 16.61
N ALA A 28 14.62 -15.76 16.63
CA ALA A 28 15.34 -16.34 17.77
C ALA A 28 15.22 -15.45 19.02
N ALA A 29 15.37 -14.13 18.86
CA ALA A 29 15.21 -13.18 19.96
C ALA A 29 13.78 -13.17 20.50
N ALA A 30 12.76 -13.16 19.64
CA ALA A 30 11.36 -13.27 20.04
C ALA A 30 11.10 -14.53 20.85
N LYS A 31 11.57 -15.70 20.35
CA LYS A 31 11.43 -16.97 21.03
C LYS A 31 12.14 -16.99 22.38
N TYR A 32 13.36 -16.44 22.47
CA TYR A 32 14.12 -16.35 23.71
C TYR A 32 13.39 -15.55 24.80
N LEU A 33 12.69 -14.47 24.39
CA LEU A 33 11.91 -13.62 25.28
C LEU A 33 10.49 -14.14 25.55
N GLY A 34 10.09 -15.27 24.97
CA GLY A 34 8.72 -15.81 25.09
C GLY A 34 7.66 -14.97 24.37
N LEU A 35 8.07 -14.14 23.40
CA LEU A 35 7.19 -13.26 22.62
C LEU A 35 6.89 -13.84 21.23
N LYS A 36 5.77 -13.45 20.64
CA LYS A 36 5.51 -13.63 19.22
C LYS A 36 6.35 -12.64 18.42
N VAL A 37 6.60 -12.94 17.13
CA VAL A 37 7.44 -12.08 16.27
C VAL A 37 6.86 -10.67 16.15
N TYR A 38 5.54 -10.56 15.93
CA TYR A 38 4.89 -9.25 15.85
C TYR A 38 4.99 -8.43 17.15
N GLN A 39 4.92 -9.09 18.31
CA GLN A 39 5.06 -8.44 19.62
C GLN A 39 6.50 -7.96 19.86
N TYR A 40 7.47 -8.81 19.53
CA TYR A 40 8.90 -8.47 19.68
C TYR A 40 9.29 -7.27 18.82
N LEU A 41 8.84 -7.24 17.55
CA LEU A 41 9.20 -6.20 16.60
C LEU A 41 8.40 -4.91 16.77
N GLY A 42 7.11 -4.99 17.13
CA GLY A 42 6.20 -3.84 17.17
C GLY A 42 5.87 -3.33 18.57
N ALA A 43 6.27 -4.08 19.60
CA ALA A 43 5.99 -3.78 21.01
C ALA A 43 4.48 -3.51 21.26
N TYR A 44 4.16 -2.54 22.11
CA TYR A 44 2.78 -2.23 22.52
C TYR A 44 1.86 -1.70 21.39
N LYS A 45 2.42 -1.32 20.24
CA LYS A 45 1.66 -0.79 19.08
C LYS A 45 1.27 -1.87 18.07
N ALA A 46 1.65 -3.12 18.30
CA ALA A 46 1.43 -4.21 17.38
C ALA A 46 0.02 -4.81 17.56
N ASN A 47 -1.02 -4.02 17.25
CA ASN A 47 -2.43 -4.42 17.39
C ASN A 47 -3.30 -4.06 16.18
N ILE A 48 -2.72 -3.45 15.13
CA ILE A 48 -3.46 -3.06 13.93
C ILE A 48 -3.39 -4.18 12.90
N LEU A 49 -4.52 -4.84 12.65
CA LEU A 49 -4.70 -5.82 11.58
C LEU A 49 -4.82 -5.10 10.24
N PRO A 50 -4.18 -5.61 9.18
CA PRO A 50 -4.17 -4.94 7.89
C PRO A 50 -5.47 -5.11 7.10
N THR A 51 -5.84 -4.13 6.29
CA THR A 51 -6.81 -4.32 5.21
C THR A 51 -6.13 -5.12 4.09
N PRO A 52 -6.64 -6.33 3.74
CA PRO A 52 -6.01 -7.17 2.74
C PRO A 52 -6.30 -6.66 1.33
N MET A 53 -5.28 -6.73 0.46
CA MET A 53 -5.36 -6.56 -0.98
C MET A 53 -5.34 -7.95 -1.61
N CYS A 54 -6.52 -8.49 -1.93
CA CYS A 54 -6.67 -9.86 -2.40
C CYS A 54 -6.70 -9.89 -3.93
N ASN A 55 -5.66 -10.43 -4.55
CA ASN A 55 -5.57 -10.59 -6.00
C ASN A 55 -6.55 -11.66 -6.49
N ILE A 56 -7.56 -11.31 -7.31
CA ILE A 56 -8.61 -12.24 -7.76
C ILE A 56 -8.65 -12.46 -9.26
N ILE A 57 -8.01 -11.58 -10.06
CA ILE A 57 -7.75 -11.79 -11.49
C ILE A 57 -6.30 -11.44 -11.78
N ASN A 58 -5.59 -12.35 -12.43
CA ASN A 58 -4.23 -12.20 -12.93
C ASN A 58 -4.21 -11.95 -14.44
N GLY A 59 -3.32 -11.08 -14.89
CA GLY A 59 -3.00 -10.83 -16.28
C GLY A 59 -1.51 -10.51 -16.45
N GLY A 60 -1.15 -9.80 -17.51
CA GLY A 60 0.22 -9.38 -17.77
C GLY A 60 1.22 -10.52 -17.73
N ALA A 61 2.36 -10.29 -17.10
CA ALA A 61 3.42 -11.29 -16.94
C ALA A 61 3.04 -12.47 -16.01
N HIS A 62 1.98 -12.34 -15.20
CA HIS A 62 1.54 -13.36 -14.24
C HIS A 62 0.60 -14.43 -14.84
N SER A 63 0.26 -14.32 -16.13
CA SER A 63 -0.58 -15.32 -16.79
C SER A 63 -0.49 -15.24 -18.33
N ASP A 64 -0.66 -16.39 -18.99
CA ASP A 64 -0.78 -16.47 -20.46
C ASP A 64 -2.22 -16.13 -20.87
N ASN A 65 -2.61 -14.86 -20.80
CA ASN A 65 -3.94 -14.40 -21.22
C ASN A 65 -3.88 -13.03 -21.96
N SER A 66 -5.05 -12.49 -22.31
CA SER A 66 -5.21 -11.30 -23.13
C SER A 66 -5.35 -10.00 -22.32
N VAL A 67 -5.11 -10.04 -21.01
CA VAL A 67 -5.23 -8.88 -20.11
C VAL A 67 -3.86 -8.24 -19.90
N ASP A 68 -3.73 -6.92 -20.08
CA ASP A 68 -2.43 -6.24 -19.95
C ASP A 68 -2.00 -6.02 -18.50
N PHE A 69 -2.95 -5.73 -17.61
CA PHE A 69 -2.63 -5.42 -16.22
C PHE A 69 -2.39 -6.70 -15.43
N GLN A 70 -1.34 -6.66 -14.61
CA GLN A 70 -0.82 -7.83 -13.92
C GLN A 70 -1.76 -8.33 -12.82
N GLU A 71 -2.36 -7.41 -12.04
CA GLU A 71 -3.20 -7.77 -10.91
C GLU A 71 -4.44 -6.89 -10.78
N PHE A 72 -5.58 -7.57 -10.57
CA PHE A 72 -6.84 -6.95 -10.18
C PHE A 72 -7.21 -7.47 -8.81
N MET A 73 -7.20 -6.58 -7.83
CA MET A 73 -7.38 -6.91 -6.42
C MET A 73 -8.69 -6.34 -5.87
N ILE A 74 -9.24 -7.02 -4.88
CA ILE A 74 -10.33 -6.51 -4.05
C ILE A 74 -9.82 -6.18 -2.64
N MET A 75 -10.39 -5.14 -2.05
CA MET A 75 -10.09 -4.69 -0.71
C MET A 75 -11.39 -4.56 0.10
N PRO A 76 -11.64 -5.43 1.11
CA PRO A 76 -12.83 -5.37 1.95
C PRO A 76 -12.74 -4.23 2.98
N THR A 77 -12.82 -2.99 2.51
CA THR A 77 -12.63 -1.77 3.32
C THR A 77 -13.80 -1.46 4.25
N GLY A 78 -14.96 -2.10 4.05
CA GLY A 78 -16.16 -1.95 4.88
C GLY A 78 -16.28 -2.95 6.02
N ALA A 79 -15.40 -3.96 6.09
CA ALA A 79 -15.36 -4.93 7.17
C ALA A 79 -15.04 -4.28 8.52
N LYS A 80 -15.42 -4.93 9.63
CA LYS A 80 -15.16 -4.45 10.99
C LYS A 80 -13.99 -5.17 11.66
N THR A 81 -13.66 -6.38 11.19
CA THR A 81 -12.56 -7.22 11.68
C THR A 81 -11.80 -7.79 10.51
N PHE A 82 -10.59 -8.28 10.75
CA PHE A 82 -9.79 -8.93 9.72
C PHE A 82 -10.46 -10.23 9.24
N SER A 83 -10.95 -11.04 10.15
CA SER A 83 -11.65 -12.29 9.80
C SER A 83 -12.91 -12.03 8.96
N GLU A 84 -13.66 -10.96 9.25
CA GLU A 84 -14.79 -10.53 8.41
C GLU A 84 -14.30 -10.11 7.02
N ALA A 85 -13.21 -9.38 6.93
CA ALA A 85 -12.63 -8.96 5.64
C ALA A 85 -12.25 -10.18 4.77
N ILE A 86 -11.61 -11.18 5.35
CA ILE A 86 -11.27 -12.42 4.64
C ILE A 86 -12.53 -13.17 4.20
N ARG A 87 -13.55 -13.29 5.06
CA ARG A 87 -14.83 -13.91 4.69
C ARG A 87 -15.46 -13.21 3.49
N MET A 88 -15.57 -11.88 3.53
CA MET A 88 -16.12 -11.09 2.43
C MET A 88 -15.34 -11.32 1.12
N ALA A 89 -14.00 -11.34 1.21
CA ALA A 89 -13.15 -11.58 0.05
C ALA A 89 -13.34 -13.00 -0.53
N VAL A 90 -13.45 -14.03 0.32
CA VAL A 90 -13.72 -15.43 -0.09
C VAL A 90 -15.06 -15.54 -0.81
N GLU A 91 -16.11 -14.92 -0.28
CA GLU A 91 -17.45 -14.94 -0.89
C GLU A 91 -17.43 -14.31 -2.29
N VAL A 92 -16.73 -13.17 -2.46
CA VAL A 92 -16.57 -12.55 -3.79
C VAL A 92 -15.74 -13.43 -4.72
N PHE A 93 -14.63 -14.01 -4.24
CA PHE A 93 -13.77 -14.90 -5.03
C PHE A 93 -14.53 -16.10 -5.57
N HIS A 94 -15.33 -16.78 -4.75
CA HIS A 94 -16.14 -17.91 -5.20
C HIS A 94 -17.29 -17.48 -6.09
N THR A 95 -17.88 -16.32 -5.87
CA THR A 95 -18.90 -15.74 -6.74
C THR A 95 -18.32 -15.43 -8.13
N LEU A 96 -17.11 -14.84 -8.17
CA LEU A 96 -16.39 -14.59 -9.44
C LEU A 96 -16.12 -15.87 -10.19
N LYS A 97 -15.68 -16.94 -9.48
CA LYS A 97 -15.51 -18.28 -10.11
C LYS A 97 -16.78 -18.75 -10.79
N GLY A 98 -17.92 -18.61 -10.13
CA GLY A 98 -19.23 -18.97 -10.68
C GLY A 98 -19.62 -18.14 -11.92
N ILE A 99 -19.32 -16.84 -11.92
CA ILE A 99 -19.57 -15.94 -13.05
C ILE A 99 -18.70 -16.32 -14.24
N LEU A 100 -17.39 -16.51 -14.04
CA LEU A 100 -16.45 -16.90 -15.08
C LEU A 100 -16.85 -18.22 -15.73
N ASN A 101 -17.12 -19.24 -14.92
CA ASN A 101 -17.61 -20.54 -15.42
C ASN A 101 -18.92 -20.41 -16.21
N GLY A 102 -19.88 -19.63 -15.72
CA GLY A 102 -21.16 -19.40 -16.38
C GLY A 102 -21.04 -18.70 -17.74
N LYS A 103 -19.96 -17.92 -17.92
CA LYS A 103 -19.63 -17.24 -19.18
C LYS A 103 -18.65 -18.06 -20.07
N GLY A 104 -18.26 -19.26 -19.65
CA GLY A 104 -17.36 -20.15 -20.40
C GLY A 104 -15.87 -19.77 -20.28
N TYR A 105 -15.49 -18.92 -19.32
CA TYR A 105 -14.08 -18.57 -19.06
C TYR A 105 -13.39 -19.61 -18.19
N ALA A 106 -12.07 -19.74 -18.38
CA ALA A 106 -11.23 -20.56 -17.51
C ALA A 106 -11.18 -20.02 -16.08
N THR A 107 -11.11 -20.95 -15.12
CA THR A 107 -10.95 -20.64 -13.69
C THR A 107 -9.69 -21.29 -13.11
N SER A 108 -8.70 -21.59 -13.95
CA SER A 108 -7.33 -21.84 -13.53
C SER A 108 -6.76 -20.60 -12.88
N VAL A 109 -5.84 -20.79 -11.94
CA VAL A 109 -5.24 -19.68 -11.18
C VAL A 109 -3.82 -19.41 -11.66
N GLY A 110 -3.44 -18.14 -11.65
CA GLY A 110 -2.08 -17.68 -11.90
C GLY A 110 -1.16 -17.86 -10.69
N ASP A 111 0.03 -17.29 -10.78
CA ASP A 111 1.09 -17.45 -9.77
C ASP A 111 0.67 -16.95 -8.40
N GLU A 112 -0.13 -15.91 -8.33
CA GLU A 112 -0.61 -15.32 -7.09
C GLU A 112 -1.96 -15.84 -6.60
N GLY A 113 -2.51 -16.85 -7.29
CA GLY A 113 -3.74 -17.54 -6.91
C GLY A 113 -5.03 -16.87 -7.39
N GLY A 114 -4.98 -15.74 -8.10
CA GLY A 114 -6.12 -15.14 -8.81
C GLY A 114 -6.45 -15.93 -10.06
N PHE A 115 -7.69 -15.85 -10.56
CA PHE A 115 -8.08 -16.48 -11.81
C PHE A 115 -7.36 -15.84 -13.00
N ALA A 116 -7.07 -16.63 -14.04
CA ALA A 116 -6.38 -16.21 -15.26
C ALA A 116 -7.25 -16.42 -16.52
N PRO A 117 -8.44 -15.80 -16.63
CA PRO A 117 -9.30 -15.96 -17.78
C PRO A 117 -8.80 -15.14 -18.98
N ASN A 118 -9.08 -15.62 -20.20
CA ASN A 118 -8.89 -14.84 -21.44
C ASN A 118 -10.05 -13.86 -21.63
N LEU A 119 -10.01 -12.73 -20.92
CA LEU A 119 -10.99 -11.66 -21.04
C LEU A 119 -10.70 -10.80 -22.28
N LYS A 120 -11.69 -10.05 -22.75
CA LYS A 120 -11.60 -9.26 -23.98
C LYS A 120 -10.79 -7.97 -23.78
N SER A 121 -10.77 -7.45 -22.55
CA SER A 121 -10.08 -6.19 -22.19
C SER A 121 -9.82 -6.09 -20.69
N ASN A 122 -9.01 -5.11 -20.29
CA ASN A 122 -8.79 -4.76 -18.89
C ASN A 122 -10.09 -4.27 -18.22
N GLU A 123 -10.97 -3.57 -18.98
CA GLU A 123 -12.28 -3.13 -18.49
C GLU A 123 -13.17 -4.31 -18.13
N GLU A 124 -13.21 -5.36 -18.95
CA GLU A 124 -14.01 -6.54 -18.66
C GLU A 124 -13.61 -7.19 -17.34
N ALA A 125 -12.31 -7.18 -16.99
CA ALA A 125 -11.86 -7.67 -15.69
C ALA A 125 -12.49 -6.87 -14.52
N CYS A 126 -12.48 -5.54 -14.59
CA CYS A 126 -13.13 -4.70 -13.60
C CYS A 126 -14.64 -4.93 -13.53
N GLU A 127 -15.29 -5.09 -14.68
CA GLU A 127 -16.75 -5.33 -14.77
C GLU A 127 -17.15 -6.66 -14.16
N MET A 128 -16.36 -7.73 -14.40
CA MET A 128 -16.56 -9.03 -13.75
C MET A 128 -16.40 -8.97 -12.24
N ILE A 129 -15.41 -8.21 -11.75
CA ILE A 129 -15.21 -8.00 -10.32
C ILE A 129 -16.39 -7.26 -9.70
N ILE A 130 -16.87 -6.20 -10.34
CA ILE A 130 -18.03 -5.43 -9.86
C ILE A 130 -19.29 -6.30 -9.86
N GLU A 131 -19.50 -7.11 -10.89
CA GLU A 131 -20.60 -8.08 -10.93
C GLU A 131 -20.50 -9.07 -9.77
N ALA A 132 -19.28 -9.60 -9.50
CA ALA A 132 -19.04 -10.54 -8.42
C ALA A 132 -19.31 -9.91 -7.03
N ILE A 133 -18.83 -8.69 -6.80
CA ILE A 133 -19.07 -7.96 -5.55
C ILE A 133 -20.58 -7.78 -5.31
N LYS A 134 -21.31 -7.31 -6.31
CA LYS A 134 -22.78 -7.11 -6.22
C LYS A 134 -23.53 -8.42 -6.00
N LYS A 135 -23.18 -9.48 -6.73
CA LYS A 135 -23.83 -10.80 -6.64
C LYS A 135 -23.52 -11.51 -5.32
N ALA A 136 -22.38 -11.21 -4.70
CA ALA A 136 -22.03 -11.66 -3.35
C ALA A 136 -22.78 -10.87 -2.25
N GLY A 137 -23.56 -9.84 -2.60
CA GLY A 137 -24.38 -9.07 -1.66
C GLY A 137 -23.67 -7.83 -1.10
N TYR A 138 -22.55 -7.40 -1.69
CA TYR A 138 -21.78 -6.23 -1.23
C TYR A 138 -21.92 -5.04 -2.16
N GLU A 139 -21.70 -3.83 -1.62
CA GLU A 139 -21.73 -2.57 -2.36
C GLU A 139 -20.31 -2.18 -2.81
N PRO A 140 -20.04 -2.12 -4.16
CA PRO A 140 -18.74 -1.71 -4.67
C PRO A 140 -18.36 -0.29 -4.21
N GLY A 141 -17.12 -0.13 -3.74
CA GLY A 141 -16.56 1.15 -3.26
C GLY A 141 -16.96 1.54 -1.85
N LYS A 142 -17.98 0.90 -1.28
CA LYS A 142 -18.38 1.10 0.12
C LYS A 142 -17.92 -0.06 0.99
N ASP A 143 -18.34 -1.27 0.67
CA ASP A 143 -17.97 -2.49 1.40
C ASP A 143 -16.65 -3.05 0.87
N ILE A 144 -16.52 -3.12 -0.44
CA ILE A 144 -15.34 -3.66 -1.14
C ILE A 144 -14.92 -2.68 -2.25
N ALA A 145 -13.68 -2.21 -2.18
CA ALA A 145 -13.06 -1.40 -3.22
C ALA A 145 -12.18 -2.25 -4.14
N ILE A 146 -11.76 -1.69 -5.29
CA ILE A 146 -10.83 -2.28 -6.23
C ILE A 146 -9.44 -1.67 -6.03
N ALA A 147 -8.41 -2.50 -6.11
CA ALA A 147 -7.03 -2.06 -6.25
C ALA A 147 -6.42 -2.71 -7.50
N LEU A 148 -5.52 -2.00 -8.16
CA LEU A 148 -4.88 -2.45 -9.39
C LEU A 148 -3.36 -2.42 -9.23
N ASP A 149 -2.71 -3.39 -9.86
CA ASP A 149 -1.30 -3.37 -10.18
C ASP A 149 -1.14 -3.65 -11.68
N PRO A 150 -1.05 -2.61 -12.51
CA PRO A 150 -0.84 -2.76 -13.93
C PRO A 150 0.60 -3.11 -14.31
N ALA A 151 1.58 -2.94 -13.42
CA ALA A 151 3.01 -3.12 -13.67
C ALA A 151 3.45 -2.43 -14.99
N THR A 152 3.17 -1.12 -15.08
CA THR A 152 3.29 -0.39 -16.36
C THR A 152 4.71 -0.29 -16.91
N SER A 153 5.75 -0.58 -16.11
CA SER A 153 7.13 -0.72 -16.61
C SER A 153 7.23 -1.80 -17.70
N GLU A 154 6.43 -2.89 -17.60
CA GLU A 154 6.35 -3.94 -18.61
C GLU A 154 5.70 -3.48 -19.93
N LEU A 155 4.89 -2.43 -19.86
CA LEU A 155 4.18 -1.85 -21.02
C LEU A 155 4.96 -0.69 -21.65
N TYR A 156 5.98 -0.16 -20.96
CA TYR A 156 6.72 1.01 -21.39
C TYR A 156 7.87 0.68 -22.33
N ASP A 157 7.96 1.41 -23.44
CA ASP A 157 9.11 1.35 -24.33
C ASP A 157 10.01 2.58 -24.09
N PRO A 158 11.21 2.41 -23.52
CA PRO A 158 12.11 3.53 -23.20
C PRO A 158 12.64 4.26 -24.46
N LYS A 159 12.60 3.62 -25.64
CA LYS A 159 13.04 4.24 -26.90
C LYS A 159 12.02 5.23 -27.45
N THR A 160 10.76 4.82 -27.48
CA THR A 160 9.66 5.65 -27.97
C THR A 160 9.02 6.50 -26.87
N LYS A 161 9.31 6.20 -25.60
CA LYS A 161 8.68 6.79 -24.40
C LYS A 161 7.14 6.67 -24.40
N LYS A 162 6.66 5.54 -24.89
CA LYS A 162 5.24 5.22 -24.96
C LYS A 162 4.91 3.95 -24.17
N TYR A 163 3.69 3.88 -23.71
CA TYR A 163 3.07 2.70 -23.12
C TYR A 163 2.30 1.95 -24.20
N VAL A 164 2.48 0.64 -24.31
CA VAL A 164 1.80 -0.20 -25.31
C VAL A 164 0.95 -1.24 -24.58
N LEU A 165 -0.36 -1.23 -24.81
CA LEU A 165 -1.28 -2.26 -24.30
C LEU A 165 -1.11 -3.51 -25.17
N LYS A 166 -0.09 -4.33 -24.85
CA LYS A 166 0.47 -5.37 -25.74
C LYS A 166 -0.48 -6.52 -26.03
N TRP A 167 -1.32 -6.87 -25.08
CA TRP A 167 -2.15 -8.09 -25.15
C TRP A 167 -3.60 -7.76 -25.50
N SER A 168 -4.15 -6.63 -25.09
CA SER A 168 -5.53 -6.24 -25.37
C SER A 168 -5.68 -5.45 -26.67
N THR A 169 -5.65 -4.10 -26.60
CA THR A 169 -6.03 -3.21 -27.71
C THR A 169 -4.91 -2.90 -28.71
N LYS A 170 -3.66 -3.15 -28.35
CA LYS A 170 -2.44 -2.72 -29.07
C LYS A 170 -2.28 -1.19 -29.14
N GLU A 171 -3.02 -0.45 -28.31
CA GLU A 171 -2.96 1.00 -28.28
C GLU A 171 -1.62 1.49 -27.71
N GLU A 172 -1.06 2.54 -28.35
CA GLU A 172 0.14 3.24 -27.88
C GLU A 172 -0.27 4.54 -27.20
N LEU A 173 0.17 4.74 -25.96
CA LEU A 173 -0.18 5.90 -25.15
C LEU A 173 1.10 6.67 -24.77
N THR A 174 1.06 8.02 -24.87
CA THR A 174 2.07 8.87 -24.23
C THR A 174 1.87 8.90 -22.73
N SER A 175 2.83 9.44 -21.96
CA SER A 175 2.69 9.62 -20.50
C SER A 175 1.44 10.42 -20.14
N GLU A 176 1.13 11.49 -20.89
CA GLU A 176 -0.08 12.29 -20.65
C GLU A 176 -1.37 11.51 -20.94
N GLN A 177 -1.37 10.70 -21.99
CA GLN A 177 -2.52 9.85 -22.33
C GLN A 177 -2.72 8.75 -21.29
N MET A 178 -1.64 8.17 -20.74
CA MET A 178 -1.72 7.19 -19.65
C MET A 178 -2.27 7.84 -18.37
N VAL A 179 -1.84 9.05 -18.02
CA VAL A 179 -2.41 9.83 -16.90
C VAL A 179 -3.91 10.05 -17.08
N GLU A 180 -4.33 10.40 -18.29
CA GLU A 180 -5.76 10.61 -18.59
C GLU A 180 -6.55 9.29 -18.59
N TYR A 181 -5.93 8.19 -19.03
CA TYR A 181 -6.47 6.84 -18.92
C TYR A 181 -6.81 6.50 -17.47
N TRP A 182 -5.87 6.66 -16.55
CA TRP A 182 -6.09 6.42 -15.12
C TRP A 182 -7.13 7.37 -14.52
N SER A 183 -7.16 8.64 -14.94
CA SER A 183 -8.16 9.59 -14.45
C SER A 183 -9.59 9.13 -14.79
N LYS A 184 -9.80 8.64 -16.02
CA LYS A 184 -11.10 8.10 -16.45
C LYS A 184 -11.48 6.81 -15.71
N TRP A 185 -10.49 5.94 -15.47
CA TRP A 185 -10.71 4.69 -14.74
C TRP A 185 -11.14 4.92 -13.29
N VAL A 186 -10.48 5.85 -12.61
CA VAL A 186 -10.82 6.23 -11.23
C VAL A 186 -12.20 6.88 -11.12
N GLU A 187 -12.66 7.55 -12.18
CA GLU A 187 -14.02 8.11 -12.25
C GLU A 187 -15.08 7.04 -12.53
N LYS A 188 -14.75 6.04 -13.35
CA LYS A 188 -15.67 4.98 -13.79
C LYS A 188 -15.82 3.86 -12.75
N TYR A 189 -14.72 3.45 -12.12
CA TYR A 189 -14.67 2.29 -11.26
C TYR A 189 -14.35 2.66 -9.80
N PRO A 190 -14.76 1.86 -8.81
CA PRO A 190 -14.50 2.12 -7.38
C PRO A 190 -13.05 1.76 -7.00
N ILE A 191 -12.08 2.33 -7.73
CA ILE A 191 -10.65 2.11 -7.52
C ILE A 191 -10.19 2.99 -6.37
N ILE A 192 -9.49 2.39 -5.40
CA ILE A 192 -8.92 3.07 -4.23
C ILE A 192 -7.39 3.09 -4.25
N SER A 193 -6.76 2.19 -4.98
CA SER A 193 -5.29 2.07 -5.06
C SER A 193 -4.85 1.65 -6.46
N ILE A 194 -3.79 2.27 -6.96
CA ILE A 194 -3.07 1.91 -8.20
C ILE A 194 -1.59 1.81 -7.85
N GLU A 195 -1.02 0.63 -8.03
CA GLU A 195 0.40 0.34 -7.90
C GLU A 195 1.05 0.44 -9.28
N ASP A 196 2.22 1.04 -9.36
CA ASP A 196 3.01 1.24 -10.58
C ASP A 196 2.18 1.63 -11.82
N GLY A 197 1.33 2.66 -11.62
CA GLY A 197 0.47 3.21 -12.68
C GLY A 197 1.25 3.96 -13.78
N MET A 198 2.52 4.25 -13.55
CA MET A 198 3.50 4.74 -14.53
C MET A 198 4.78 3.93 -14.41
N ALA A 199 5.58 3.87 -15.48
CA ALA A 199 6.86 3.17 -15.48
C ALA A 199 7.85 3.74 -14.46
N GLU A 200 8.74 2.91 -13.93
CA GLU A 200 9.74 3.30 -12.92
C GLU A 200 10.72 4.37 -13.43
N GLU A 201 10.93 4.47 -14.74
CA GLU A 201 11.77 5.48 -15.40
C GLU A 201 11.02 6.80 -15.67
N ASP A 202 9.70 6.80 -15.72
CA ASP A 202 8.86 7.97 -16.11
C ASP A 202 8.49 8.85 -14.91
N TRP A 203 9.48 9.45 -14.26
CA TRP A 203 9.29 10.31 -13.09
C TRP A 203 8.42 11.53 -13.35
N ASP A 204 8.48 12.09 -14.57
CA ASP A 204 7.62 13.21 -14.98
C ASP A 204 6.18 12.78 -15.16
N GLY A 205 5.94 11.59 -15.73
CA GLY A 205 4.61 10.98 -15.80
C GLY A 205 4.04 10.68 -14.41
N TRP A 206 4.84 10.14 -13.51
CA TRP A 206 4.47 9.93 -12.11
C TRP A 206 4.07 11.24 -11.41
N LYS A 207 4.80 12.33 -11.66
CA LYS A 207 4.44 13.63 -11.10
C LYS A 207 3.08 14.12 -11.61
N LYS A 208 2.85 14.02 -12.93
CA LYS A 208 1.58 14.39 -13.55
C LYS A 208 0.43 13.52 -13.02
N LEU A 209 0.64 12.22 -12.87
CA LEU A 209 -0.35 11.30 -12.32
C LEU A 209 -0.69 11.66 -10.88
N THR A 210 0.33 11.92 -10.04
CA THR A 210 0.13 12.29 -8.64
C THR A 210 -0.66 13.58 -8.50
N ASP A 211 -0.32 14.60 -9.27
CA ASP A 211 -1.03 15.88 -9.26
C ASP A 211 -2.49 15.72 -9.72
N LYS A 212 -2.74 14.85 -10.72
CA LYS A 212 -4.07 14.66 -11.29
C LYS A 212 -5.01 13.89 -10.39
N ILE A 213 -4.57 12.75 -9.83
CA ILE A 213 -5.46 11.83 -9.09
C ILE A 213 -4.98 11.42 -7.70
N GLY A 214 -3.77 11.76 -7.26
CA GLY A 214 -3.24 11.35 -5.97
C GLY A 214 -4.04 11.82 -4.75
N HIS A 215 -4.92 12.82 -4.92
CA HIS A 215 -5.87 13.24 -3.89
C HIS A 215 -7.15 12.39 -3.84
N LYS A 216 -7.39 11.52 -4.83
CA LYS A 216 -8.57 10.64 -4.94
C LYS A 216 -8.23 9.19 -4.61
N VAL A 217 -7.01 8.73 -4.99
CA VAL A 217 -6.57 7.33 -4.88
C VAL A 217 -5.17 7.23 -4.31
N GLN A 218 -4.88 6.08 -3.70
CA GLN A 218 -3.54 5.70 -3.30
C GLN A 218 -2.72 5.36 -4.55
N LEU A 219 -1.58 6.01 -4.71
CA LEU A 219 -0.62 5.75 -5.77
C LEU A 219 0.63 5.12 -5.14
N VAL A 220 0.85 3.85 -5.44
CA VAL A 220 1.88 3.03 -4.80
C VAL A 220 3.07 2.88 -5.73
N GLY A 221 4.26 3.21 -5.23
CA GLY A 221 5.50 2.88 -5.93
C GLY A 221 6.05 1.55 -5.41
N ASP A 222 6.11 0.53 -6.28
CA ASP A 222 6.86 -0.72 -6.10
C ASP A 222 8.20 -0.62 -6.82
N ASP A 223 8.23 -0.78 -8.12
CA ASP A 223 9.46 -0.67 -8.92
C ASP A 223 10.05 0.74 -8.88
N LEU A 224 9.21 1.76 -8.72
CA LEU A 224 9.63 3.14 -8.54
C LEU A 224 10.53 3.34 -7.31
N PHE A 225 10.26 2.63 -6.20
CA PHE A 225 10.94 2.85 -4.91
C PHE A 225 11.78 1.66 -4.43
N VAL A 226 11.49 0.46 -4.88
CA VAL A 226 12.17 -0.81 -4.55
C VAL A 226 12.51 -0.96 -3.06
N THR A 227 11.60 -0.51 -2.18
CA THR A 227 11.80 -0.48 -0.71
C THR A 227 13.05 0.30 -0.27
N ASN A 228 13.60 1.16 -1.15
CA ASN A 228 14.85 1.88 -0.93
C ASN A 228 14.60 3.31 -0.45
N THR A 229 15.19 3.66 0.70
CA THR A 229 15.03 5.00 1.33
C THR A 229 15.53 6.14 0.46
N SER A 230 16.53 5.92 -0.41
CA SER A 230 17.05 6.97 -1.30
C SER A 230 16.06 7.30 -2.41
N PHE A 231 15.45 6.27 -3.05
CA PHE A 231 14.40 6.49 -4.06
C PHE A 231 13.13 7.05 -3.43
N LEU A 232 12.73 6.53 -2.25
CA LEU A 232 11.58 7.07 -1.51
C LEU A 232 11.78 8.55 -1.16
N LYS A 233 12.96 8.92 -0.66
CA LYS A 233 13.30 10.32 -0.36
C LYS A 233 13.16 11.21 -1.59
N LYS A 234 13.72 10.78 -2.73
CA LYS A 234 13.58 11.51 -4.00
C LYS A 234 12.10 11.69 -4.39
N GLY A 235 11.28 10.63 -4.29
CA GLY A 235 9.85 10.71 -4.57
C GLY A 235 9.11 11.68 -3.66
N ILE A 236 9.42 11.67 -2.34
CA ILE A 236 8.85 12.60 -1.36
C ILE A 236 9.22 14.06 -1.71
N GLU A 237 10.49 14.33 -2.02
CA GLU A 237 10.97 15.66 -2.38
C GLU A 237 10.32 16.20 -3.66
N MET A 238 10.05 15.34 -4.63
CA MET A 238 9.36 15.68 -5.88
C MET A 238 7.83 15.70 -5.75
N GLY A 239 7.26 15.18 -4.65
CA GLY A 239 5.82 15.02 -4.46
C GLY A 239 5.22 14.02 -5.44
N ILE A 240 5.85 12.87 -5.57
CA ILE A 240 5.50 11.76 -6.48
C ILE A 240 4.98 10.58 -5.68
N ALA A 241 3.87 9.96 -6.13
CA ALA A 241 3.14 8.92 -5.42
C ALA A 241 2.60 9.40 -4.06
N ASN A 242 2.02 8.52 -3.27
CA ASN A 242 1.57 8.79 -1.90
C ASN A 242 1.58 7.52 -1.03
N SER A 243 2.19 6.46 -1.54
CA SER A 243 2.36 5.16 -0.88
C SER A 243 3.60 4.45 -1.41
N ILE A 244 4.15 3.53 -0.60
CA ILE A 244 5.25 2.65 -0.98
C ILE A 244 4.88 1.19 -0.75
N LEU A 245 5.24 0.31 -1.68
CA LEU A 245 5.23 -1.14 -1.46
C LEU A 245 6.51 -1.57 -0.73
N ILE A 246 6.37 -2.46 0.24
CA ILE A 246 7.46 -2.95 1.09
C ILE A 246 7.69 -4.42 0.80
N LYS A 247 8.75 -4.71 0.07
CA LYS A 247 9.24 -6.05 -0.21
C LYS A 247 10.55 -6.25 0.56
N VAL A 248 10.52 -7.00 1.65
CA VAL A 248 11.65 -7.14 2.58
C VAL A 248 12.95 -7.61 1.92
N ASN A 249 12.86 -8.38 0.84
CA ASN A 249 14.03 -8.88 0.13
C ASN A 249 14.58 -7.92 -0.94
N GLN A 250 13.88 -6.85 -1.28
CA GLN A 250 14.43 -5.78 -2.13
C GLN A 250 15.50 -4.98 -1.38
N ILE A 251 15.33 -4.83 -0.05
CA ILE A 251 16.28 -4.08 0.79
C ILE A 251 17.22 -5.00 1.60
N GLY A 252 16.76 -6.15 2.07
CA GLY A 252 17.57 -7.24 2.62
C GLY A 252 17.73 -7.27 4.13
N THR A 253 17.31 -6.27 4.90
CA THR A 253 17.27 -6.34 6.37
C THR A 253 15.94 -5.84 6.92
N LEU A 254 15.53 -6.36 8.08
CA LEU A 254 14.38 -5.84 8.81
C LEU A 254 14.62 -4.40 9.27
N THR A 255 15.85 -4.05 9.68
CA THR A 255 16.19 -2.68 10.10
C THR A 255 15.94 -1.68 8.98
N GLU A 256 16.50 -1.89 7.79
CA GLU A 256 16.28 -1.01 6.64
C GLU A 256 14.81 -1.00 6.20
N THR A 257 14.09 -2.12 6.33
CA THR A 257 12.64 -2.19 6.11
C THR A 257 11.87 -1.25 7.05
N PHE A 258 12.21 -1.25 8.34
CA PHE A 258 11.61 -0.34 9.33
C PHE A 258 11.91 1.12 9.00
N GLU A 259 13.14 1.43 8.61
CA GLU A 259 13.55 2.80 8.21
C GLU A 259 12.75 3.30 7.00
N ALA A 260 12.52 2.46 5.99
CA ALA A 260 11.72 2.82 4.82
C ALA A 260 10.26 3.10 5.21
N VAL A 261 9.64 2.24 6.05
CA VAL A 261 8.27 2.43 6.53
C VAL A 261 8.15 3.68 7.40
N GLU A 262 9.12 3.92 8.27
CA GLU A 262 9.12 5.12 9.13
C GLU A 262 9.27 6.41 8.31
N MET A 263 10.14 6.41 7.31
CA MET A 263 10.31 7.53 6.38
C MET A 263 9.00 7.82 5.64
N ALA A 264 8.34 6.80 5.09
CA ALA A 264 7.05 6.92 4.41
C ALA A 264 6.00 7.55 5.34
N LYS A 265 5.81 7.00 6.54
CA LYS A 265 4.84 7.49 7.53
C LYS A 265 5.10 8.94 7.95
N LYS A 266 6.37 9.32 8.17
CA LYS A 266 6.75 10.71 8.51
C LYS A 266 6.40 11.70 7.40
N ALA A 267 6.47 11.26 6.15
CA ALA A 267 6.11 12.06 4.98
C ALA A 267 4.59 12.08 4.70
N GLY A 268 3.80 11.30 5.44
CA GLY A 268 2.36 11.15 5.21
C GLY A 268 2.00 10.15 4.11
N TYR A 269 2.96 9.37 3.66
CA TYR A 269 2.74 8.25 2.74
C TYR A 269 2.23 7.04 3.52
N THR A 270 1.38 6.25 2.89
CA THR A 270 1.05 4.90 3.36
C THR A 270 2.16 3.92 2.97
N ALA A 271 2.18 2.76 3.63
CA ALA A 271 3.08 1.66 3.29
C ALA A 271 2.27 0.36 3.27
N ILE A 272 2.56 -0.51 2.32
CA ILE A 272 1.90 -1.79 2.14
C ILE A 272 2.96 -2.89 2.26
N VAL A 273 2.80 -3.81 3.20
CA VAL A 273 3.70 -4.97 3.28
C VAL A 273 3.28 -5.99 2.23
N SER A 274 4.23 -6.44 1.42
CA SER A 274 3.96 -7.26 0.23
C SER A 274 4.75 -8.55 0.23
N HIS A 275 4.15 -9.57 -0.38
CA HIS A 275 4.79 -10.79 -0.84
C HIS A 275 5.62 -10.56 -2.11
N ARG A 276 6.11 -11.65 -2.70
CA ARG A 276 6.65 -11.72 -4.07
C ARG A 276 5.84 -12.72 -4.90
N SER A 277 5.98 -12.66 -6.24
CA SER A 277 5.38 -13.66 -7.13
C SER A 277 5.89 -15.07 -6.82
N GLY A 278 7.18 -15.24 -6.54
CA GLY A 278 7.74 -16.46 -5.97
C GLY A 278 7.67 -16.42 -4.44
N GLU A 279 6.83 -17.24 -3.82
CA GLU A 279 6.58 -17.27 -2.37
C GLU A 279 6.70 -18.67 -1.77
N THR A 280 6.80 -18.68 -0.43
CA THR A 280 6.77 -19.88 0.40
C THR A 280 5.63 -19.79 1.42
N GLU A 281 5.45 -20.81 2.24
CA GLU A 281 4.50 -20.80 3.37
C GLU A 281 4.99 -20.00 4.59
N ASP A 282 6.17 -19.35 4.54
CA ASP A 282 6.66 -18.48 5.62
C ASP A 282 5.69 -17.32 5.87
N THR A 283 5.38 -17.06 7.12
CA THR A 283 4.38 -16.08 7.54
C THR A 283 4.95 -14.79 8.10
N THR A 284 6.26 -14.58 8.00
CA THR A 284 6.94 -13.44 8.64
C THR A 284 6.36 -12.10 8.23
N ILE A 285 5.93 -11.94 6.97
CA ILE A 285 5.32 -10.68 6.51
C ILE A 285 3.96 -10.39 7.18
N ALA A 286 3.24 -11.42 7.62
CA ALA A 286 2.01 -11.25 8.41
C ALA A 286 2.31 -10.71 9.82
N ASP A 287 3.35 -11.23 10.48
CA ASP A 287 3.82 -10.66 11.75
C ASP A 287 4.34 -9.23 11.56
N LEU A 288 5.08 -9.01 10.47
CA LEU A 288 5.72 -7.73 10.17
C LEU A 288 4.69 -6.60 9.91
N VAL A 289 3.62 -6.86 9.16
CA VAL A 289 2.59 -5.84 8.89
C VAL A 289 1.91 -5.35 10.17
N VAL A 290 1.68 -6.26 11.12
CA VAL A 290 1.11 -5.92 12.44
C VAL A 290 2.15 -5.19 13.29
N ALA A 291 3.39 -5.68 13.33
CA ALA A 291 4.49 -5.03 14.05
C ALA A 291 4.73 -3.59 13.59
N LEU A 292 4.74 -3.36 12.29
CA LEU A 292 4.91 -2.04 11.68
C LEU A 292 3.65 -1.17 11.76
N GLY A 293 2.46 -1.76 12.00
CA GLY A 293 1.19 -1.03 11.99
C GLY A 293 0.99 -0.26 10.69
N THR A 294 1.30 -0.87 9.53
CA THR A 294 1.11 -0.22 8.21
C THR A 294 -0.34 -0.24 7.78
N GLY A 295 -1.14 -1.17 8.31
CA GLY A 295 -2.57 -1.27 8.07
C GLY A 295 -2.96 -1.83 6.70
N GLN A 296 -2.01 -2.25 5.86
CA GLN A 296 -2.29 -2.83 4.55
C GLN A 296 -1.31 -3.97 4.24
N ILE A 297 -1.81 -5.05 3.62
CA ILE A 297 -1.00 -6.19 3.17
C ILE A 297 -1.43 -6.63 1.76
N LYS A 298 -0.44 -6.86 0.89
CA LYS A 298 -0.60 -7.46 -0.44
C LYS A 298 0.08 -8.83 -0.41
N THR A 299 -0.70 -9.93 -0.39
CA THR A 299 -0.14 -11.28 -0.25
C THR A 299 -0.86 -12.33 -1.09
N GLY A 300 -1.35 -11.90 -2.25
CA GLY A 300 -1.98 -12.78 -3.24
C GLY A 300 -3.45 -13.04 -2.97
N SER A 301 -3.95 -14.13 -3.54
CA SER A 301 -5.36 -14.49 -3.53
C SER A 301 -5.74 -15.35 -2.31
N LEU A 302 -6.99 -15.81 -2.35
CA LEU A 302 -7.63 -16.70 -1.37
C LEU A 302 -7.50 -18.18 -1.79
N SER A 303 -6.49 -18.48 -2.57
CA SER A 303 -6.09 -19.82 -3.03
C SER A 303 -4.56 -19.93 -2.97
N ARG A 304 -4.03 -21.15 -3.07
CA ARG A 304 -2.60 -21.53 -2.90
C ARG A 304 -2.11 -21.33 -1.45
N THR A 305 -1.48 -22.36 -0.90
CA THR A 305 -1.06 -22.41 0.51
C THR A 305 -0.03 -21.33 0.84
N ASP A 306 0.87 -21.04 -0.10
CA ASP A 306 1.88 -19.99 -0.02
C ASP A 306 1.28 -18.58 0.17
N ARG A 307 0.01 -18.38 -0.21
CA ARG A 307 -0.73 -17.11 0.00
C ARG A 307 -1.56 -17.16 1.27
N ILE A 308 -2.43 -18.16 1.38
CA ILE A 308 -3.38 -18.26 2.50
C ILE A 308 -2.69 -18.48 3.85
N ALA A 309 -1.45 -18.98 3.88
CA ALA A 309 -0.67 -19.11 5.12
C ALA A 309 -0.55 -17.77 5.86
N LYS A 310 -0.35 -16.65 5.13
CA LYS A 310 -0.24 -15.30 5.71
C LYS A 310 -1.59 -14.82 6.26
N TYR A 311 -2.68 -15.05 5.52
CA TYR A 311 -4.03 -14.73 6.01
C TYR A 311 -4.39 -15.53 7.26
N ASN A 312 -4.09 -16.83 7.28
CA ASN A 312 -4.29 -17.67 8.46
C ASN A 312 -3.47 -17.21 9.66
N GLN A 313 -2.25 -16.74 9.45
CA GLN A 313 -1.42 -16.16 10.52
C GLN A 313 -2.04 -14.87 11.07
N LEU A 314 -2.56 -14.00 10.22
CA LEU A 314 -3.24 -12.76 10.64
C LEU A 314 -4.53 -13.06 11.42
N ILE A 315 -5.29 -14.12 11.05
CA ILE A 315 -6.46 -14.57 11.83
C ILE A 315 -6.01 -15.02 13.23
N ARG A 316 -4.92 -15.80 13.35
CA ARG A 316 -4.39 -16.20 14.67
C ARG A 316 -3.93 -15.01 15.50
N ILE A 317 -3.31 -14.00 14.86
CA ILE A 317 -2.91 -12.76 15.55
C ILE A 317 -4.15 -12.00 16.02
N GLU A 318 -5.23 -11.92 15.22
CA GLU A 318 -6.50 -11.31 15.62
C GLU A 318 -7.11 -12.03 16.84
N GLU A 319 -7.12 -13.36 16.82
CA GLU A 319 -7.58 -14.18 17.94
C GLU A 319 -6.74 -13.95 19.21
N GLU A 320 -5.41 -13.87 19.09
CA GLU A 320 -4.51 -13.61 20.22
C GLU A 320 -4.66 -12.20 20.81
N LEU A 321 -4.98 -11.22 19.99
CA LEU A 321 -5.18 -9.83 20.41
C LEU A 321 -6.57 -9.59 21.02
N GLU A 322 -7.53 -10.46 20.76
CA GLU A 322 -8.91 -10.38 21.27
C GLU A 322 -9.51 -8.97 21.10
N THR A 323 -9.93 -8.36 22.20
CA THR A 323 -10.56 -7.02 22.21
C THR A 323 -9.59 -5.87 21.92
N THR A 324 -8.29 -6.12 21.92
CA THR A 324 -7.27 -5.11 21.60
C THR A 324 -6.94 -5.03 20.11
N ALA A 325 -7.41 -6.00 19.32
CA ALA A 325 -7.26 -5.98 17.87
C ALA A 325 -8.00 -4.78 17.25
N GLU A 326 -7.30 -4.06 16.39
CA GLU A 326 -7.88 -2.95 15.65
C GLU A 326 -7.88 -3.25 14.15
N TYR A 327 -9.01 -3.02 13.49
CA TYR A 327 -9.15 -3.08 12.04
C TYR A 327 -9.66 -1.75 11.52
N HIS A 328 -8.84 -1.03 10.75
CA HIS A 328 -9.14 0.34 10.36
C HIS A 328 -9.92 0.46 9.04
N GLY A 329 -10.03 -0.64 8.26
CA GLY A 329 -10.77 -0.65 7.00
C GLY A 329 -10.36 0.50 6.07
N LYS A 330 -11.32 1.34 5.66
CA LYS A 330 -11.05 2.49 4.79
C LYS A 330 -10.14 3.57 5.40
N ASN A 331 -9.97 3.61 6.72
CA ASN A 331 -9.16 4.66 7.36
C ASN A 331 -7.64 4.46 7.20
N VAL A 332 -7.20 3.30 6.69
CA VAL A 332 -5.79 3.05 6.37
C VAL A 332 -5.28 3.93 5.23
N PHE A 333 -6.16 4.48 4.39
CA PHE A 333 -5.82 5.34 3.26
C PHE A 333 -5.66 6.81 3.67
N TYR A 334 -4.87 7.08 4.69
CA TYR A 334 -4.70 8.45 5.22
C TYR A 334 -3.95 9.38 4.26
N SER A 335 -3.22 8.85 3.27
CA SER A 335 -2.51 9.62 2.26
C SER A 335 -3.45 10.30 1.24
N ILE A 336 -4.66 9.78 1.04
CA ILE A 336 -5.69 10.33 0.14
C ILE A 336 -6.75 11.15 0.88
N LYS A 337 -6.40 11.79 1.98
CA LYS A 337 -7.36 12.62 2.72
C LYS A 337 -7.92 13.72 1.83
N LYS A 338 -9.21 13.59 1.50
CA LYS A 338 -10.03 14.71 1.00
C LYS A 338 -9.73 15.93 1.88
N ASN A 339 -9.46 17.08 1.26
CA ASN A 339 -9.27 18.38 1.92
C ASN A 339 -10.37 18.68 2.95
N LYS A 340 -10.34 18.02 4.10
CA LYS A 340 -10.83 18.64 5.32
C LYS A 340 -9.71 19.59 5.68
N SER A 341 -9.90 20.86 5.38
CA SER A 341 -9.07 21.96 5.84
C SER A 341 -8.55 21.61 7.24
N ASN A 342 -7.25 21.33 7.33
CA ASN A 342 -6.64 21.01 8.60
C ASN A 342 -6.86 22.26 9.48
N PRO A 343 -7.70 22.21 10.53
CA PRO A 343 -7.98 23.39 11.34
C PRO A 343 -6.76 23.86 12.15
N PHE A 344 -5.63 23.19 11.97
CA PHE A 344 -4.39 23.51 12.68
C PHE A 344 -3.33 23.97 11.67
N TYR A 345 -3.02 25.26 11.69
CA TYR A 345 -1.81 25.77 11.06
C TYR A 345 -0.65 25.68 12.07
N ARG A 346 0.48 25.11 11.64
CA ARG A 346 1.73 25.22 12.38
C ARG A 346 2.33 26.59 12.06
N VAL A 347 2.23 27.50 12.99
CA VAL A 347 2.92 28.79 12.90
C VAL A 347 4.26 28.64 13.61
N PHE A 348 5.34 28.79 12.87
CA PHE A 348 6.69 28.78 13.42
C PHE A 348 7.08 30.23 13.73
N PHE A 349 7.35 30.53 14.98
CA PHE A 349 7.93 31.81 15.40
C PHE A 349 9.41 31.60 15.63
N CYS A 350 10.25 32.35 14.91
CA CYS A 350 11.66 32.41 15.15
C CYS A 350 11.92 33.64 16.09
N LEU A 351 12.22 33.37 17.35
CA LEU A 351 12.60 34.39 18.31
C LEU A 351 14.01 34.06 18.85
N ASN A 352 14.99 34.87 18.49
CA ASN A 352 16.36 34.77 18.98
C ASN A 352 16.96 33.34 18.89
N ASN A 353 17.04 32.77 17.68
CA ASN A 353 17.60 31.45 17.41
C ASN A 353 16.86 30.24 18.03
N ASN A 354 15.69 30.44 18.64
CA ASN A 354 14.83 29.34 19.10
C ASN A 354 13.51 29.32 18.33
N VAL A 355 13.24 28.21 17.63
CA VAL A 355 11.98 27.98 16.92
C VAL A 355 10.99 27.36 17.90
N LYS A 356 9.91 28.07 18.24
CA LYS A 356 8.78 27.50 18.99
C LYS A 356 7.62 27.24 18.07
N CYS A 357 7.10 26.02 18.08
CA CYS A 357 5.91 25.63 17.34
C CYS A 357 4.68 25.76 18.23
N ILE A 358 3.72 26.59 17.83
CA ILE A 358 2.42 26.73 18.52
C ILE A 358 1.34 26.20 17.57
N LYS A 359 0.53 25.24 18.05
CA LYS A 359 -0.66 24.77 17.33
C LYS A 359 -1.82 25.72 17.63
N ILE A 360 -2.30 26.41 16.60
CA ILE A 360 -3.44 27.32 16.74
C ILE A 360 -4.63 26.70 16.00
N LYS A 361 -5.76 26.53 16.69
CA LYS A 361 -7.03 26.14 16.11
C LYS A 361 -7.75 27.41 15.64
N LEU A 362 -7.87 27.59 14.33
CA LEU A 362 -8.65 28.68 13.76
C LEU A 362 -10.05 28.17 13.40
N SER A 363 -11.08 28.78 13.98
CA SER A 363 -12.47 28.57 13.58
C SER A 363 -12.76 29.44 12.36
N PHE A 364 -13.18 28.82 11.25
CA PHE A 364 -13.51 29.53 10.03
C PHE A 364 -14.73 30.44 10.21
N GLY A 365 -14.49 31.74 10.17
CA GLY A 365 -15.49 32.78 10.11
C GLY A 365 -14.82 34.15 10.22
N LYS A 366 -14.47 34.75 9.09
CA LYS A 366 -14.00 36.14 8.94
C LYS A 366 -12.58 36.45 9.42
N LEU A 367 -11.59 36.27 8.52
CA LEU A 367 -10.38 37.12 8.55
C LEU A 367 -9.73 37.11 7.16
N LYS A 368 -9.87 38.22 6.41
CA LYS A 368 -9.30 38.41 5.07
C LYS A 368 -7.91 39.05 5.04
N THR A 369 -7.34 39.43 6.20
CA THR A 369 -6.03 40.09 6.26
C THR A 369 -5.34 39.77 7.57
N PHE A 370 -4.11 39.30 7.52
CA PHE A 370 -3.19 39.23 8.66
C PHE A 370 -2.26 40.43 8.60
N SER A 371 -2.39 41.35 9.55
CA SER A 371 -1.36 42.32 9.86
C SER A 371 -0.49 41.76 10.98
N CYS A 372 0.84 41.76 10.79
CA CYS A 372 1.77 41.44 11.86
C CYS A 372 1.67 42.48 12.95
N PHE A 373 1.08 42.15 14.09
CA PHE A 373 1.17 42.97 15.30
C PHE A 373 2.36 42.52 16.14
N PHE A 374 3.29 43.39 16.36
CA PHE A 374 4.28 43.29 17.41
C PHE A 374 3.58 43.35 18.77
N LEU A 375 3.62 42.28 19.55
CA LEU A 375 3.21 42.31 20.95
C LEU A 375 4.43 42.68 21.82
N PRO A 376 4.32 43.71 22.68
CA PRO A 376 5.38 44.04 23.63
C PRO A 376 5.48 43.00 24.74
N LYS A 377 6.70 42.87 25.28
CA LYS A 377 7.03 42.04 26.44
C LYS A 377 5.96 42.16 27.52
N PHE A 378 5.41 41.04 27.95
CA PHE A 378 4.91 40.71 29.29
C PHE A 378 3.89 39.57 29.21
N LEU A 379 4.36 38.36 29.39
CA LEU A 379 3.56 37.27 29.95
C LEU A 379 4.53 36.29 30.64
N THR A 380 4.68 36.50 31.93
CA THR A 380 5.25 35.53 32.86
C THR A 380 4.21 34.42 33.07
N PHE A 381 4.49 33.22 32.60
CA PHE A 381 3.70 32.03 32.98
C PHE A 381 4.38 31.37 34.19
N ASN A 382 3.72 31.43 35.34
CA ASN A 382 3.98 30.57 36.48
C ASN A 382 3.64 29.13 36.09
N SER A 383 4.61 28.25 36.12
CA SER A 383 4.40 26.81 35.99
C SER A 383 3.97 26.27 37.38
N PRO A 384 2.92 25.44 37.46
CA PRO A 384 2.71 24.60 38.62
C PRO A 384 3.74 23.47 38.60
N ARG A 385 4.50 23.34 39.69
CA ARG A 385 5.32 22.15 40.00
C ARG A 385 4.41 20.94 40.09
N ILE A 386 4.69 19.92 39.31
CA ILE A 386 4.22 18.59 39.57
C ILE A 386 5.34 17.87 40.31
N SER A 387 5.10 17.58 41.57
CA SER A 387 5.91 16.72 42.42
C SER A 387 5.42 15.27 42.28
N CYS A 388 6.35 14.37 42.04
CA CYS A 388 6.37 12.89 42.12
C CYS A 388 5.28 12.12 41.44
#